data_bd94ea588929be88e97f46c8af2449cb
#
_entry.id   bd94ea588929be88e97f46c8af2449cb
#
_cell.length_a   1.000
_cell.length_b   1.000
_cell.length_c   1.000
_cell.angle_alpha   90.00
_cell.angle_beta   90.00
_cell.angle_gamma   90.00
#
_symmetry.space_group_name_H-M   'P 1'
#
loop_
_entity.id
_entity.type
_entity.pdbx_description
1 polymer ?
#
loop_
_entity_poly.entity_id
_entity_poly.type
_entity_poly.pdbx_seq_one_letter_code
_entity_poly.pdbx_strand_id
1 'polypeptide(L)'
;VLQAVIYEGLRMRPPLLGLLPKIVPAGGDTLAGHFVPEGTAICANASSLLRSEDLFGPDADIYRPARFLELPNAEAVVSMQRNVELAFGSGQWQCVGRHLAFMEFHKVVFEVSGGLQRNSCRCFLFANL
;
A
#
# COMPACT_ATOMS: atom_id res chain seq x y z
N VAL A 1 -11.02 -6.58 9.28
CA VAL A 1 -9.70 -6.75 9.92
C VAL A 1 -8.66 -7.21 8.90
N LEU A 2 -8.85 -8.36 8.20
CA LEU A 2 -7.88 -8.89 7.23
C LEU A 2 -7.45 -7.86 6.18
N GLN A 3 -8.41 -7.18 5.57
CA GLN A 3 -8.14 -6.12 4.58
C GLN A 3 -7.30 -4.98 5.17
N ALA A 4 -7.58 -4.54 6.39
CA ALA A 4 -6.79 -3.50 7.07
C ALA A 4 -5.32 -3.91 7.27
N VAL A 5 -5.07 -5.16 7.65
CA VAL A 5 -3.71 -5.72 7.78
C VAL A 5 -2.98 -5.70 6.44
N ILE A 6 -3.66 -6.10 5.34
CA ILE A 6 -3.07 -6.13 4.00
C ILE A 6 -2.73 -4.72 3.52
N TYR A 7 -3.67 -3.77 3.62
CA TYR A 7 -3.43 -2.40 3.19
C TYR A 7 -2.32 -1.72 3.99
N GLU A 8 -2.28 -1.93 5.31
CA GLU A 8 -1.21 -1.39 6.15
C GLU A 8 0.14 -2.05 5.85
N GLY A 9 0.15 -3.34 5.57
CA GLY A 9 1.36 -4.04 5.11
C GLY A 9 1.90 -3.47 3.81
N LEU A 10 1.03 -3.27 2.81
CA LEU A 10 1.38 -2.64 1.54
C LEU A 10 1.87 -1.20 1.70
N ARG A 11 1.25 -0.43 2.58
CA ARG A 11 1.65 0.94 2.88
C ARG A 11 3.06 0.98 3.47
N MET A 12 3.35 0.13 4.44
CA MET A 12 4.65 0.09 5.13
C MET A 12 5.75 -0.54 4.29
N ARG A 13 5.40 -1.50 3.43
CA ARG A 13 6.34 -2.24 2.58
C ARG A 13 5.74 -2.47 1.20
N PRO A 14 5.67 -1.42 0.37
CA PRO A 14 5.18 -1.58 -1.00
C PRO A 14 6.10 -2.56 -1.76
N PRO A 15 5.54 -3.38 -2.66
CA PRO A 15 6.28 -4.42 -3.36
C PRO A 15 7.38 -3.86 -4.27
N LEU A 16 7.24 -2.61 -4.71
CA LEU A 16 8.22 -1.91 -5.52
C LEU A 16 8.66 -0.64 -4.81
N LEU A 17 9.89 -0.64 -4.31
CA LEU A 17 10.53 0.52 -3.67
C LEU A 17 11.30 1.39 -4.64
N GLY A 18 11.52 0.91 -5.87
CA GLY A 18 12.27 1.60 -6.90
C GLY A 18 11.49 2.75 -7.54
N LEU A 19 12.26 3.65 -8.14
CA LEU A 19 11.73 4.73 -8.94
C LEU A 19 11.31 4.17 -10.31
N LEU A 20 10.07 4.42 -10.73
CA LEU A 20 9.59 4.13 -12.07
C LEU A 20 9.55 5.42 -12.89
N PRO A 21 10.66 5.79 -13.55
CA PRO A 21 10.76 7.05 -14.25
C PRO A 21 9.83 7.08 -15.47
N LYS A 22 9.22 8.23 -15.67
CA LYS A 22 8.52 8.62 -16.89
C LYS A 22 9.29 9.74 -17.55
N ILE A 23 9.45 9.68 -18.83
CA ILE A 23 10.19 10.70 -19.58
C ILE A 23 9.21 11.76 -20.07
N VAL A 24 9.53 13.02 -19.83
CA VAL A 24 8.76 14.15 -20.33
C VAL A 24 8.84 14.16 -21.86
N PRO A 25 7.69 14.25 -22.56
CA PRO A 25 7.64 14.20 -24.02
C PRO A 25 8.26 15.42 -24.68
N ALA A 26 8.41 15.36 -26.02
CA ALA A 26 8.87 16.47 -26.82
C ALA A 26 7.99 17.73 -26.60
N GLY A 27 8.64 18.88 -26.46
CA GLY A 27 8.01 20.14 -26.13
C GLY A 27 7.94 20.46 -24.63
N GLY A 28 8.31 19.52 -23.75
CA GLY A 28 8.24 19.69 -22.31
C GLY A 28 6.82 19.51 -21.75
N ASP A 29 6.67 19.68 -20.45
CA ASP A 29 5.37 19.61 -19.74
C ASP A 29 5.36 20.57 -18.55
N THR A 30 4.19 20.80 -17.96
CA THR A 30 4.06 21.64 -16.76
C THR A 30 3.55 20.80 -15.60
N LEU A 31 4.35 20.70 -14.53
CA LEU A 31 4.01 19.98 -13.31
C LEU A 31 3.92 20.93 -12.12
N ALA A 32 2.79 20.93 -11.44
CA ALA A 32 2.52 21.81 -10.29
C ALA A 32 2.88 23.29 -10.56
N GLY A 33 2.64 23.78 -11.79
CA GLY A 33 2.94 25.16 -12.20
C GLY A 33 4.40 25.42 -12.64
N HIS A 34 5.27 24.41 -12.60
CA HIS A 34 6.65 24.52 -13.04
C HIS A 34 6.85 23.84 -14.39
N PHE A 35 7.51 24.55 -15.32
CA PHE A 35 7.88 23.97 -16.61
C PHE A 35 9.00 22.94 -16.44
N VAL A 36 8.82 21.76 -17.05
CA VAL A 36 9.81 20.67 -17.04
C VAL A 36 10.23 20.40 -18.48
N PRO A 37 11.53 20.53 -18.81
CA PRO A 37 12.04 20.29 -20.15
C PRO A 37 11.82 18.86 -20.64
N GLU A 38 11.73 18.70 -21.98
CA GLU A 38 11.69 17.38 -22.62
C GLU A 38 12.92 16.53 -22.22
N GLY A 39 12.72 15.21 -22.19
CA GLY A 39 13.78 14.25 -21.82
C GLY A 39 14.05 14.17 -20.32
N THR A 40 13.43 15.03 -19.50
CA THR A 40 13.56 14.95 -18.05
C THR A 40 12.87 13.70 -17.54
N ALA A 41 13.57 12.92 -16.71
CA ALA A 41 12.99 11.76 -16.02
C ALA A 41 12.28 12.20 -14.73
N ILE A 42 10.99 11.91 -14.64
CA ILE A 42 10.16 12.20 -13.47
C ILE A 42 9.70 10.90 -12.83
N CYS A 43 9.79 10.80 -11.52
CA CYS A 43 9.33 9.63 -10.78
C CYS A 43 8.68 10.03 -9.45
N ALA A 44 7.73 9.22 -9.01
CA ALA A 44 7.16 9.33 -7.67
C ALA A 44 7.95 8.43 -6.70
N ASN A 45 8.26 8.96 -5.51
CA ASN A 45 8.79 8.15 -4.42
C ASN A 45 7.63 7.51 -3.66
N ALA A 46 7.30 6.26 -4.00
CA ALA A 46 6.20 5.54 -3.37
C ALA A 46 6.39 5.39 -1.85
N SER A 47 7.62 5.16 -1.38
CA SER A 47 7.89 5.02 0.04
C SER A 47 7.61 6.30 0.82
N SER A 48 8.01 7.46 0.28
CA SER A 48 7.76 8.75 0.90
C SER A 48 6.26 9.08 0.88
N LEU A 49 5.59 8.85 -0.26
CA LEU A 49 4.16 9.08 -0.41
C LEU A 49 3.35 8.27 0.61
N LEU A 50 3.65 6.98 0.77
CA LEU A 50 2.94 6.07 1.65
C LEU A 50 3.24 6.29 3.15
N ARG A 51 4.18 7.19 3.46
CA ARG A 51 4.51 7.64 4.82
C ARG A 51 4.18 9.12 5.06
N SER A 52 3.45 9.74 4.14
CA SER A 52 3.03 11.12 4.28
C SER A 52 2.04 11.27 5.44
N GLU A 53 2.34 12.16 6.37
CA GLU A 53 1.45 12.50 7.47
C GLU A 53 0.15 13.17 6.99
N ASP A 54 0.21 13.91 5.89
CA ASP A 54 -0.98 14.53 5.28
C ASP A 54 -2.00 13.49 4.80
N LEU A 55 -1.52 12.30 4.38
CA LEU A 55 -2.38 11.24 3.86
C LEU A 55 -2.78 10.22 4.92
N PHE A 56 -1.93 9.96 5.90
CA PHE A 56 -2.07 8.84 6.84
C PHE A 56 -2.05 9.26 8.32
N GLY A 57 -1.88 10.56 8.60
CA GLY A 57 -1.84 11.10 9.95
C GLY A 57 -0.45 11.09 10.60
N PRO A 58 -0.32 11.65 11.80
CA PRO A 58 0.96 11.89 12.46
C PRO A 58 1.71 10.61 12.85
N ASP A 59 1.02 9.47 12.82
CA ASP A 59 1.60 8.14 13.05
C ASP A 59 1.87 7.36 11.75
N ALA A 60 2.08 8.06 10.65
CA ALA A 60 2.30 7.45 9.33
C ALA A 60 3.51 6.49 9.29
N ASP A 61 4.50 6.66 10.15
CA ASP A 61 5.66 5.77 10.26
C ASP A 61 5.42 4.51 11.10
N ILE A 62 4.27 4.43 11.77
CA ILE A 62 3.92 3.30 12.65
C ILE A 62 3.00 2.33 11.90
N TYR A 63 3.30 1.02 12.00
CA TYR A 63 2.41 -0.03 11.50
C TYR A 63 1.17 -0.13 12.41
N ARG A 64 0.04 0.36 11.92
CA ARG A 64 -1.23 0.40 12.67
C ARG A 64 -2.42 0.08 11.76
N PRO A 65 -2.76 -1.20 11.55
CA PRO A 65 -3.92 -1.60 10.74
C PRO A 65 -5.24 -1.00 11.20
N ALA A 66 -5.36 -0.68 12.50
CA ALA A 66 -6.54 -0.06 13.08
C ALA A 66 -6.90 1.28 12.40
N ARG A 67 -5.94 1.99 11.78
CA ARG A 67 -6.20 3.24 11.05
C ARG A 67 -7.28 3.09 9.97
N PHE A 68 -7.40 1.92 9.33
CA PHE A 68 -8.45 1.62 8.34
C PHE A 68 -9.80 1.24 8.97
N LEU A 69 -9.83 0.92 10.26
CA LEU A 69 -11.03 0.49 10.99
C LEU A 69 -11.67 1.64 11.78
N GLU A 70 -10.87 2.65 12.13
CA GLU A 70 -11.27 3.80 12.96
C GLU A 70 -11.79 4.99 12.13
N LEU A 71 -11.84 4.85 10.81
CA LEU A 71 -12.31 5.91 9.91
C LEU A 71 -13.83 6.13 10.05
N PRO A 72 -14.28 7.39 9.92
CA PRO A 72 -15.65 7.78 10.28
C PRO A 72 -16.73 7.17 9.37
N ASN A 73 -16.39 6.81 8.14
CA ASN A 73 -17.32 6.28 7.15
C ASN A 73 -16.62 5.46 6.07
N ALA A 74 -17.41 4.75 5.27
CA ALA A 74 -16.91 3.91 4.19
C ALA A 74 -16.17 4.69 3.09
N GLU A 75 -16.56 5.93 2.84
CA GLU A 75 -15.92 6.78 1.84
C GLU A 75 -14.49 7.14 2.24
N ALA A 76 -14.27 7.48 3.51
CA ALA A 76 -12.93 7.73 4.06
C ALA A 76 -12.04 6.47 3.97
N VAL A 77 -12.60 5.28 4.23
CA VAL A 77 -11.87 4.01 4.07
C VAL A 77 -11.45 3.81 2.62
N VAL A 78 -12.36 3.99 1.66
CA VAL A 78 -12.06 3.86 0.23
C VAL A 78 -11.02 4.88 -0.22
N SER A 79 -11.10 6.12 0.27
CA SER A 79 -10.12 7.16 -0.04
C SER A 79 -8.73 6.79 0.45
N MET A 80 -8.60 6.35 1.71
CA MET A 80 -7.32 5.92 2.27
C MET A 80 -6.76 4.68 1.55
N GLN A 81 -7.61 3.73 1.17
CA GLN A 81 -7.19 2.57 0.38
C GLN A 81 -6.65 2.97 -1.00
N ARG A 82 -7.32 3.91 -1.69
CA ARG A 82 -6.84 4.46 -2.96
C ARG A 82 -5.46 5.09 -2.85
N ASN A 83 -5.17 5.78 -1.74
CA ASN A 83 -3.84 6.34 -1.51
C ASN A 83 -2.77 5.23 -1.43
N VAL A 84 -3.06 4.10 -0.79
CA VAL A 84 -2.16 2.94 -0.77
C VAL A 84 -2.04 2.31 -2.17
N GLU A 85 -3.12 2.24 -2.91
CA GLU A 85 -3.14 1.66 -4.26
C GLU A 85 -2.33 2.46 -5.28
N LEU A 86 -1.96 3.71 -4.99
CA LEU A 86 -1.02 4.48 -5.82
C LEU A 86 0.34 3.80 -5.95
N ALA A 87 0.71 2.90 -5.03
CA ALA A 87 1.89 2.04 -5.19
C ALA A 87 1.84 1.14 -6.43
N PHE A 88 0.66 0.87 -6.97
CA PHE A 88 0.42 0.14 -8.21
C PHE A 88 0.28 1.04 -9.44
N GLY A 89 0.57 2.32 -9.30
CA GLY A 89 0.40 3.32 -10.36
C GLY A 89 -1.05 3.71 -10.62
N SER A 90 -1.26 4.56 -11.60
CA SER A 90 -2.58 5.11 -11.96
C SER A 90 -2.71 5.35 -13.48
N GLY A 91 -3.95 5.39 -13.96
CA GLY A 91 -4.26 5.65 -15.36
C GLY A 91 -3.62 4.62 -16.29
N GLN A 92 -3.05 5.08 -17.40
CA GLN A 92 -2.37 4.20 -18.38
C GLN A 92 -1.13 3.49 -17.82
N TRP A 93 -0.61 3.92 -16.68
CA TRP A 93 0.56 3.35 -16.00
C TRP A 93 0.17 2.44 -14.83
N GLN A 94 -1.10 2.10 -14.70
CA GLN A 94 -1.57 1.22 -13.65
C GLN A 94 -1.03 -0.21 -13.84
N CYS A 95 -0.61 -0.83 -12.75
CA CYS A 95 -0.14 -2.21 -12.75
C CYS A 95 -1.25 -3.17 -13.20
N VAL A 96 -1.00 -3.93 -14.26
CA VAL A 96 -1.93 -4.94 -14.79
C VAL A 96 -2.17 -6.05 -13.76
N GLY A 97 -1.13 -6.40 -12.98
CA GLY A 97 -1.18 -7.46 -11.98
C GLY A 97 -1.82 -7.06 -10.64
N ARG A 98 -2.33 -5.83 -10.46
CA ARG A 98 -2.86 -5.36 -9.19
C ARG A 98 -3.90 -6.29 -8.57
N HIS A 99 -4.86 -6.73 -9.34
CA HIS A 99 -5.93 -7.61 -8.84
C HIS A 99 -5.42 -8.99 -8.43
N LEU A 100 -4.48 -9.54 -9.19
CA LEU A 100 -3.80 -10.80 -8.85
C LEU A 100 -3.01 -10.66 -7.55
N ALA A 101 -2.23 -9.59 -7.40
CA ALA A 101 -1.48 -9.31 -6.18
C ALA A 101 -2.37 -9.22 -4.93
N PHE A 102 -3.51 -8.52 -5.02
CA PHE A 102 -4.46 -8.46 -3.90
C PHE A 102 -5.07 -9.83 -3.56
N MET A 103 -5.37 -10.65 -4.57
CA MET A 103 -5.85 -12.01 -4.34
C MET A 103 -4.79 -12.86 -3.60
N GLU A 104 -3.53 -12.76 -4.01
CA GLU A 104 -2.41 -13.45 -3.36
C GLU A 104 -2.21 -12.97 -1.92
N PHE A 105 -2.20 -11.67 -1.67
CA PHE A 105 -2.09 -11.11 -0.31
C PHE A 105 -3.20 -11.61 0.60
N HIS A 106 -4.44 -11.62 0.15
CA HIS A 106 -5.56 -12.13 0.93
C HIS A 106 -5.38 -13.60 1.29
N LYS A 107 -4.99 -14.41 0.30
CA LYS A 107 -4.76 -15.84 0.49
C LYS A 107 -3.62 -16.10 1.47
N VAL A 108 -2.46 -15.47 1.28
CA VAL A 108 -1.29 -15.67 2.14
C VAL A 108 -1.57 -15.23 3.58
N VAL A 109 -2.12 -14.02 3.79
CA VAL A 109 -2.39 -13.53 5.14
C VAL A 109 -3.44 -14.38 5.84
N PHE A 110 -4.47 -14.84 5.13
CA PHE A 110 -5.49 -15.74 5.66
C PHE A 110 -4.89 -17.10 6.09
N GLU A 111 -4.09 -17.73 5.24
CA GLU A 111 -3.46 -19.02 5.53
C GLU A 111 -2.45 -18.94 6.70
N VAL A 112 -1.62 -17.88 6.72
CA VAL A 112 -0.67 -17.66 7.81
C VAL A 112 -1.41 -17.44 9.14
N SER A 113 -2.45 -16.61 9.15
CA SER A 113 -3.25 -16.34 10.36
C SER A 113 -3.96 -17.60 10.84
N GLY A 114 -4.55 -18.39 9.96
CA GLY A 114 -5.19 -19.65 10.29
C GLY A 114 -4.21 -20.74 10.76
N GLY A 115 -3.00 -20.75 10.18
CA GLY A 115 -1.93 -21.66 10.60
C GLY A 115 -1.39 -21.35 12.00
N LEU A 116 -1.20 -20.06 12.31
CA LEU A 116 -0.77 -19.61 13.64
C LEU A 116 -1.82 -19.96 14.73
N GLN A 117 -3.10 -19.75 14.44
CA GLN A 117 -4.17 -20.08 15.37
C GLN A 117 -4.23 -21.59 15.66
N ARG A 118 -4.09 -22.43 14.63
CA ARG A 118 -4.03 -23.90 14.79
C ARG A 118 -2.83 -24.38 15.62
N ASN A 119 -1.67 -23.77 15.44
CA ASN A 119 -0.47 -24.10 16.20
C ASN A 119 -0.53 -23.61 17.65
N SER A 120 -1.12 -22.46 17.92
CA SER A 120 -1.35 -21.98 19.30
C SER A 120 -2.25 -22.94 20.08
N CYS A 121 -3.32 -23.46 19.46
CA CYS A 121 -4.14 -24.51 20.09
C CYS A 121 -3.37 -25.82 20.36
N ARG A 122 -2.42 -26.19 19.50
CA ARG A 122 -1.56 -27.37 19.72
C ARG A 122 -0.58 -27.16 20.88
N CYS A 123 0.01 -25.99 21.02
CA CYS A 123 0.90 -25.70 22.15
C CYS A 123 0.17 -25.75 23.50
N PHE A 124 -1.10 -25.36 23.56
CA PHE A 124 -1.90 -25.44 24.79
C PHE A 124 -2.21 -26.89 25.18
N LEU A 125 -2.36 -27.82 24.22
CA LEU A 125 -2.62 -29.22 24.47
C LEU A 125 -1.37 -30.01 24.99
N PHE A 126 -0.17 -29.56 24.65
CA PHE A 126 1.07 -30.19 25.12
C PHE A 126 1.63 -29.59 26.42
N ALA A 127 1.13 -28.44 26.87
CA ALA A 127 1.54 -27.82 28.14
C ALA A 127 0.83 -28.40 29.37
N ASN A 128 -0.14 -29.32 29.20
CA ASN A 128 -0.91 -29.98 30.25
C ASN A 128 -0.73 -31.52 30.27
N LEU A 129 0.34 -32.04 29.68
CA LEU A 129 0.82 -33.40 29.83
C LEU A 129 2.21 -33.39 30.49
#